data_f5cf0432c6e03dfc925849e9d797d6cf
#
_entry.id   f5cf0432c6e03dfc925849e9d797d6cf
#
_cell.length_a   1.000
_cell.length_b   1.000
_cell.length_c   1.000
_cell.angle_alpha   90.00
_cell.angle_beta   90.00
_cell.angle_gamma   90.00
#
_symmetry.space_group_name_H-M   'P 1'
#
loop_
_entity.id
_entity.type
_entity.pdbx_description
1 polymer ?
#
loop_
_entity_poly.entity_id
_entity_poly.type
_entity_poly.pdbx_seq_one_letter_code
_entity_poly.pdbx_strand_id
1 'polypeptide(L)'
;MQTDLGRPEMRQALQSSRNLFIATFVFSFFVNALMLTGPIYMLQVYDRVLGSRSEETLFALSLLVAFLYLTMGMLDYARGRIMARIGARFQSLLDHRVFSAVLKQAGLAAGRQGPNTGLRDLEAVQRLLSSPALFAVFDIPWTPIFLLAIFVFHPWLGYMAVIGGATLIVITVLNQVLTKRSVMEAN
;
A
#
# COMPACT_ATOMS: atom_id res chain seq x y z
N MET A 1 17.46 21.02 23.55
CA MET A 1 18.09 21.48 22.30
C MET A 1 18.76 20.30 21.58
N GLN A 2 18.04 19.17 21.36
CA GLN A 2 18.57 17.95 20.73
C GLN A 2 17.61 17.32 19.69
N THR A 3 16.58 18.03 19.25
CA THR A 3 15.55 17.49 18.35
C THR A 3 15.81 17.74 16.85
N ASP A 4 16.87 18.47 16.49
CA ASP A 4 17.10 18.87 15.09
C ASP A 4 18.13 18.06 14.30
N LEU A 5 18.87 17.17 14.96
CA LEU A 5 19.94 16.40 14.29
C LEU A 5 19.46 15.27 13.36
N GLY A 6 18.19 14.85 13.47
CA GLY A 6 17.62 13.78 12.63
C GLY A 6 16.96 14.23 11.34
N ARG A 7 16.57 15.51 11.24
CA ARG A 7 15.84 16.05 10.08
C ARG A 7 16.64 16.15 8.78
N PRO A 8 17.92 16.57 8.76
CA PRO A 8 18.67 16.66 7.50
C PRO A 8 18.97 15.29 6.90
N GLU A 9 19.22 14.30 7.74
CA GLU A 9 19.55 12.94 7.27
C GLU A 9 18.33 12.16 6.83
N MET A 10 17.18 12.33 7.51
CA MET A 10 15.92 11.80 7.05
C MET A 10 15.52 12.40 5.69
N ARG A 11 15.79 13.69 5.47
CA ARG A 11 15.65 14.32 4.15
C ARG A 11 16.59 13.75 3.11
N GLN A 12 17.83 13.47 3.48
CA GLN A 12 18.81 12.89 2.56
C GLN A 12 18.47 11.43 2.21
N ALA A 13 17.99 10.64 3.18
CA ALA A 13 17.47 9.29 2.94
C ALA A 13 16.23 9.30 2.03
N LEU A 14 15.30 10.22 2.27
CA LEU A 14 14.12 10.42 1.43
C LEU A 14 14.50 10.91 0.03
N GLN A 15 15.46 11.83 -0.10
CA GLN A 15 15.93 12.31 -1.40
C GLN A 15 16.66 11.22 -2.20
N SER A 16 17.48 10.39 -1.55
CA SER A 16 18.14 9.25 -2.20
C SER A 16 17.16 8.16 -2.63
N SER A 17 16.00 8.09 -1.98
CA SER A 17 14.92 7.14 -2.31
C SER A 17 13.84 7.74 -3.21
N ARG A 18 13.92 9.04 -3.55
CA ARG A 18 12.89 9.74 -4.33
C ARG A 18 12.58 9.06 -5.66
N ASN A 19 13.60 8.60 -6.36
CA ASN A 19 13.42 7.90 -7.64
C ASN A 19 12.67 6.56 -7.46
N LEU A 20 12.90 5.88 -6.33
CA LEU A 20 12.19 4.64 -6.00
C LEU A 20 10.71 4.91 -5.68
N PHE A 21 10.41 5.99 -4.96
CA PHE A 21 9.03 6.40 -4.69
C PHE A 21 8.30 6.82 -5.98
N ILE A 22 8.97 7.55 -6.87
CA ILE A 22 8.40 7.92 -8.17
C ILE A 22 8.13 6.66 -9.00
N ALA A 23 9.07 5.71 -9.06
CA ALA A 23 8.87 4.45 -9.76
C ALA A 23 7.68 3.66 -9.20
N THR A 24 7.56 3.58 -7.87
CA THR A 24 6.42 2.94 -7.21
C THR A 24 5.10 3.63 -7.56
N PHE A 25 5.06 4.95 -7.56
CA PHE A 25 3.88 5.72 -7.93
C PHE A 25 3.48 5.48 -9.39
N VAL A 26 4.45 5.46 -10.31
CA VAL A 26 4.20 5.15 -11.72
C VAL A 26 3.68 3.70 -11.88
N PHE A 27 4.28 2.73 -11.18
CA PHE A 27 3.77 1.36 -11.23
C PHE A 27 2.37 1.24 -10.62
N SER A 28 2.08 1.97 -9.52
CA SER A 28 0.72 2.04 -8.97
C SER A 28 -0.28 2.57 -9.99
N PHE A 29 0.09 3.56 -10.80
CA PHE A 29 -0.76 4.03 -11.89
C PHE A 29 -1.14 2.91 -12.85
N PHE A 30 -0.14 2.20 -13.39
CA PHE A 30 -0.40 1.13 -14.34
C PHE A 30 -1.17 -0.04 -13.72
N VAL A 31 -0.85 -0.44 -12.48
CA VAL A 31 -1.56 -1.50 -11.77
C VAL A 31 -3.03 -1.12 -11.58
N ASN A 32 -3.30 0.08 -11.11
CA ASN A 32 -4.67 0.58 -10.92
C ASN A 32 -5.42 0.71 -12.25
N ALA A 33 -4.76 1.17 -13.33
CA ALA A 33 -5.37 1.19 -14.66
C ALA A 33 -5.70 -0.23 -15.15
N LEU A 34 -4.82 -1.20 -14.93
CA LEU A 34 -5.03 -2.61 -15.31
C LEU A 34 -6.14 -3.27 -14.48
N MET A 35 -6.45 -2.80 -13.27
CA MET A 35 -7.61 -3.28 -12.50
C MET A 35 -8.94 -3.08 -13.23
N LEU A 36 -9.04 -2.08 -14.10
CA LEU A 36 -10.23 -1.85 -14.94
C LEU A 36 -10.42 -2.92 -16.01
N THR A 37 -9.42 -3.74 -16.28
CA THR A 37 -9.48 -4.82 -17.28
C THR A 37 -10.67 -5.76 -17.03
N GLY A 38 -10.94 -6.14 -15.76
CA GLY A 38 -12.05 -7.01 -15.41
C GLY A 38 -13.42 -6.46 -15.80
N PRO A 39 -13.81 -5.27 -15.31
CA PRO A 39 -15.06 -4.60 -15.71
C PRO A 39 -15.17 -4.39 -17.21
N ILE A 40 -14.09 -3.96 -17.89
CA ILE A 40 -14.08 -3.75 -19.35
C ILE A 40 -14.28 -5.08 -20.09
N TYR A 41 -13.62 -6.15 -19.64
CA TYR A 41 -13.82 -7.48 -20.21
C TYR A 41 -15.26 -7.94 -20.11
N MET A 42 -15.87 -7.81 -18.94
CA MET A 42 -17.27 -8.16 -18.73
C MET A 42 -18.20 -7.37 -19.68
N LEU A 43 -17.96 -6.06 -19.81
CA LEU A 43 -18.73 -5.23 -20.73
C LEU A 43 -18.60 -5.73 -22.17
N GLN A 44 -17.38 -6.01 -22.63
CA GLN A 44 -17.12 -6.53 -23.98
C GLN A 44 -17.74 -7.91 -24.22
N VAL A 45 -17.74 -8.78 -23.21
CA VAL A 45 -18.41 -10.08 -23.29
C VAL A 45 -19.92 -9.91 -23.45
N TYR A 46 -20.55 -9.03 -22.67
CA TYR A 46 -21.99 -8.77 -22.78
C TYR A 46 -22.36 -8.15 -24.12
N ASP A 47 -21.63 -7.13 -24.55
CA ASP A 47 -22.00 -6.36 -25.74
C ASP A 47 -21.64 -7.07 -27.04
N ARG A 48 -20.51 -7.74 -27.10
CA ARG A 48 -19.99 -8.34 -28.34
C ARG A 48 -20.18 -9.85 -28.40
N VAL A 49 -19.75 -10.56 -27.37
CA VAL A 49 -19.70 -12.02 -27.43
C VAL A 49 -21.09 -12.62 -27.36
N LEU A 50 -21.92 -12.18 -26.40
CA LEU A 50 -23.27 -12.68 -26.24
C LEU A 50 -24.17 -12.28 -27.41
N GLY A 51 -23.99 -11.08 -27.98
CA GLY A 51 -24.75 -10.63 -29.14
C GLY A 51 -24.39 -11.38 -30.43
N SER A 52 -23.10 -11.65 -30.66
CA SER A 52 -22.63 -12.32 -31.89
C SER A 52 -22.52 -13.85 -31.75
N ARG A 53 -22.55 -14.41 -30.53
CA ARG A 53 -22.28 -15.82 -30.22
C ARG A 53 -20.94 -16.31 -30.82
N SER A 54 -19.94 -15.42 -30.91
CA SER A 54 -18.64 -15.73 -31.47
C SER A 54 -17.70 -16.27 -30.38
N GLU A 55 -17.42 -17.57 -30.45
CA GLU A 55 -16.42 -18.23 -29.58
C GLU A 55 -15.00 -17.71 -29.84
N GLU A 56 -14.69 -17.35 -31.07
CA GLU A 56 -13.41 -16.80 -31.48
C GLU A 56 -13.14 -15.44 -30.79
N THR A 57 -14.14 -14.58 -30.73
CA THR A 57 -14.04 -13.30 -30.02
C THR A 57 -13.87 -13.49 -28.53
N LEU A 58 -14.59 -14.45 -27.94
CA LEU A 58 -14.43 -14.80 -26.52
C LEU A 58 -13.00 -15.28 -26.22
N PHE A 59 -12.48 -16.17 -27.05
CA PHE A 59 -11.12 -16.68 -26.87
C PHE A 59 -10.08 -15.57 -26.97
N ALA A 60 -10.17 -14.73 -27.99
CA ALA A 60 -9.24 -13.61 -28.20
C ALA A 60 -9.27 -12.62 -27.03
N LEU A 61 -10.49 -12.23 -26.54
CA LEU A 61 -10.63 -11.34 -25.39
C LEU A 61 -10.09 -11.98 -24.11
N SER A 62 -10.37 -13.26 -23.90
CA SER A 62 -9.87 -13.98 -22.70
C SER A 62 -8.35 -14.08 -22.68
N LEU A 63 -7.74 -14.33 -23.83
CA LEU A 63 -6.29 -14.36 -23.98
C LEU A 63 -5.67 -12.98 -23.69
N LEU A 64 -6.27 -11.92 -24.23
CA LEU A 64 -5.86 -10.54 -23.96
C LEU A 64 -5.92 -10.22 -22.47
N VAL A 65 -7.03 -10.57 -21.81
CA VAL A 65 -7.21 -10.34 -20.36
C VAL A 65 -6.21 -11.12 -19.54
N ALA A 66 -5.95 -12.38 -19.90
CA ALA A 66 -4.92 -13.19 -19.25
C ALA A 66 -3.54 -12.53 -19.34
N PHE A 67 -3.19 -12.00 -20.53
CA PHE A 67 -1.95 -11.25 -20.72
C PHE A 67 -1.89 -9.96 -19.87
N LEU A 68 -2.99 -9.20 -19.81
CA LEU A 68 -3.06 -7.97 -19.00
C LEU A 68 -2.95 -8.27 -17.50
N TYR A 69 -3.59 -9.32 -17.01
CA TYR A 69 -3.44 -9.74 -15.61
C TYR A 69 -2.05 -10.29 -15.29
N LEU A 70 -1.42 -10.99 -16.21
CA LEU A 70 -0.03 -11.40 -16.06
C LEU A 70 0.88 -10.17 -15.93
N THR A 71 0.70 -9.19 -16.80
CA THR A 71 1.44 -7.91 -16.77
C THR A 71 1.20 -7.18 -15.45
N MET A 72 -0.06 -7.11 -14.98
CA MET A 72 -0.41 -6.53 -13.69
C MET A 72 0.32 -7.22 -12.54
N GLY A 73 0.35 -8.56 -12.51
CA GLY A 73 1.06 -9.33 -11.50
C GLY A 73 2.57 -9.08 -11.51
N MET A 74 3.17 -8.94 -12.70
CA MET A 74 4.59 -8.58 -12.83
C MET A 74 4.89 -7.18 -12.29
N LEU A 75 4.03 -6.20 -12.56
CA LEU A 75 4.16 -4.84 -12.04
C LEU A 75 3.99 -4.79 -10.52
N ASP A 76 3.02 -5.53 -9.98
CA ASP A 76 2.84 -5.65 -8.53
C ASP A 76 4.05 -6.31 -7.85
N TYR A 77 4.60 -7.35 -8.44
CA TYR A 77 5.82 -7.97 -7.95
C TYR A 77 7.02 -7.00 -7.97
N ALA A 78 7.19 -6.25 -9.07
CA ALA A 78 8.25 -5.25 -9.19
C ALA A 78 8.09 -4.14 -8.13
N ARG A 79 6.86 -3.64 -7.93
CA ARG A 79 6.51 -2.66 -6.90
C ARG A 79 6.87 -3.18 -5.49
N GLY A 80 6.52 -4.43 -5.21
CA GLY A 80 6.88 -5.10 -3.95
C GLY A 80 8.38 -5.17 -3.71
N ARG A 81 9.15 -5.50 -4.73
CA ARG A 81 10.62 -5.51 -4.67
C ARG A 81 11.22 -4.14 -4.40
N ILE A 82 10.67 -3.09 -5.02
CA ILE A 82 11.12 -1.70 -4.80
C ILE A 82 10.85 -1.30 -3.34
N MET A 83 9.65 -1.58 -2.81
CA MET A 83 9.29 -1.27 -1.43
C MET A 83 10.16 -2.02 -0.41
N ALA A 84 10.44 -3.30 -0.65
CA ALA A 84 11.35 -4.07 0.19
C ALA A 84 12.77 -3.45 0.23
N ARG A 85 13.27 -2.93 -0.90
CA ARG A 85 14.55 -2.21 -0.95
C ARG A 85 14.53 -0.88 -0.19
N ILE A 86 13.43 -0.15 -0.25
CA ILE A 86 13.25 1.09 0.52
C ILE A 86 13.28 0.74 2.02
N GLY A 87 12.53 -0.27 2.44
CA GLY A 87 12.50 -0.75 3.83
C GLY A 87 13.88 -1.17 4.33
N ALA A 88 14.62 -1.96 3.55
CA ALA A 88 15.97 -2.41 3.90
C ALA A 88 16.96 -1.24 4.01
N ARG A 89 16.90 -0.24 3.12
CA ARG A 89 17.72 0.98 3.22
C ARG A 89 17.40 1.78 4.47
N PHE A 90 16.13 1.92 4.79
CA PHE A 90 15.70 2.65 5.97
C PHE A 90 16.18 1.95 7.25
N GLN A 91 16.10 0.63 7.26
CA GLN A 91 16.62 -0.19 8.36
C GLN A 91 18.13 0.00 8.55
N SER A 92 18.94 -0.12 7.50
CA SER A 92 20.40 0.00 7.61
C SER A 92 20.86 1.38 8.11
N LEU A 93 20.10 2.44 7.79
CA LEU A 93 20.36 3.81 8.26
C LEU A 93 19.99 3.99 9.74
N LEU A 94 18.94 3.31 10.21
CA LEU A 94 18.45 3.41 11.58
C LEU A 94 19.16 2.44 12.53
N ASP A 95 19.54 1.25 12.08
CA ASP A 95 20.22 0.23 12.90
C ASP A 95 21.47 0.77 13.59
N HIS A 96 22.33 1.45 12.84
CA HIS A 96 23.58 1.98 13.39
C HIS A 96 23.34 3.04 14.47
N ARG A 97 22.26 3.79 14.38
CA ARG A 97 21.90 4.86 15.32
C ARG A 97 21.14 4.35 16.53
N VAL A 98 20.17 3.49 16.32
CA VAL A 98 19.44 2.85 17.43
C VAL A 98 20.43 2.04 18.27
N PHE A 99 21.33 1.30 17.65
CA PHE A 99 22.36 0.55 18.34
C PHE A 99 23.31 1.46 19.12
N SER A 100 23.77 2.56 18.53
CA SER A 100 24.65 3.52 19.23
C SER A 100 23.92 4.30 20.32
N ALA A 101 22.63 4.61 20.16
CA ALA A 101 21.82 5.24 21.19
C ALA A 101 21.52 4.28 22.35
N VAL A 102 21.20 3.03 22.06
CA VAL A 102 20.99 1.97 23.07
C VAL A 102 22.28 1.71 23.84
N LEU A 103 23.44 1.66 23.18
CA LEU A 103 24.74 1.51 23.87
C LEU A 103 25.07 2.71 24.78
N LYS A 104 24.82 3.94 24.30
CA LYS A 104 25.02 5.15 25.13
C LYS A 104 24.06 5.17 26.33
N GLN A 105 22.82 4.75 26.12
CA GLN A 105 21.81 4.71 27.17
C GLN A 105 22.09 3.57 28.18
N ALA A 106 22.56 2.42 27.73
CA ALA A 106 23.00 1.33 28.59
C ALA A 106 24.24 1.69 29.41
N GLY A 107 25.16 2.50 28.84
CA GLY A 107 26.33 3.00 29.55
C GLY A 107 26.05 4.09 30.60
N LEU A 108 24.93 4.82 30.44
CA LEU A 108 24.55 5.93 31.33
C LEU A 108 23.46 5.58 32.36
N ALA A 109 22.72 4.51 32.13
CA ALA A 109 21.59 4.07 32.97
C ALA A 109 21.77 2.62 33.42
N ALA A 110 22.68 2.40 34.35
CA ALA A 110 22.66 1.18 35.15
C ALA A 110 21.34 1.16 35.96
N GLY A 111 20.25 0.66 35.37
CA GLY A 111 19.15 0.19 36.17
C GLY A 111 17.68 0.52 35.79
N ARG A 112 17.37 1.27 34.72
CA ARG A 112 15.93 1.65 34.48
C ARG A 112 15.55 1.76 33.03
N GLN A 113 15.26 0.75 32.38
CA GLN A 113 14.55 0.48 31.13
C GLN A 113 15.37 -0.46 30.24
N GLY A 114 14.81 -1.64 30.01
CA GLY A 114 15.48 -2.69 29.26
C GLY A 114 15.79 -2.29 27.81
N PRO A 115 16.85 -2.83 27.22
CA PRO A 115 17.36 -2.52 25.88
C PRO A 115 16.41 -2.91 24.74
N ASN A 116 15.24 -3.48 25.07
CA ASN A 116 14.33 -4.09 24.10
C ASN A 116 13.36 -3.12 23.44
N THR A 117 13.17 -1.89 23.95
CA THR A 117 12.17 -0.97 23.44
C THR A 117 12.58 -0.37 22.08
N GLY A 118 13.82 0.07 21.95
CA GLY A 118 14.31 0.66 20.69
C GLY A 118 14.40 -0.32 19.52
N LEU A 119 14.75 -1.59 19.80
CA LEU A 119 14.79 -2.64 18.78
C LEU A 119 13.39 -3.05 18.35
N ARG A 120 12.44 -3.13 19.28
CA ARG A 120 11.03 -3.39 18.96
C ARG A 120 10.39 -2.28 18.12
N ASP A 121 10.70 -1.03 18.42
CA ASP A 121 10.21 0.13 17.65
C ASP A 121 10.79 0.11 16.24
N LEU A 122 12.06 -0.28 16.06
CA LEU A 122 12.69 -0.44 14.76
C LEU A 122 12.04 -1.57 13.95
N GLU A 123 11.78 -2.73 14.58
CA GLU A 123 11.05 -3.83 13.93
C GLU A 123 9.63 -3.44 13.55
N ALA A 124 8.94 -2.64 14.36
CA ALA A 124 7.60 -2.15 14.05
C ALA A 124 7.61 -1.23 12.81
N VAL A 125 8.59 -0.33 12.71
CA VAL A 125 8.77 0.54 11.53
C VAL A 125 9.10 -0.31 10.29
N GLN A 126 9.99 -1.30 10.41
CA GLN A 126 10.32 -2.21 9.31
C GLN A 126 9.09 -2.99 8.83
N ARG A 127 8.31 -3.55 9.76
CA ARG A 127 7.06 -4.24 9.43
C ARG A 127 6.08 -3.32 8.71
N LEU A 128 5.98 -2.07 9.14
CA LEU A 128 5.11 -1.08 8.48
C LEU A 128 5.59 -0.79 7.05
N LEU A 129 6.90 -0.56 6.86
CA LEU A 129 7.49 -0.26 5.54
C LEU A 129 7.44 -1.44 4.57
N SER A 130 7.43 -2.66 5.10
CA SER A 130 7.31 -3.90 4.31
C SER A 130 5.87 -4.42 4.21
N SER A 131 4.90 -3.71 4.81
CA SER A 131 3.51 -4.16 4.86
C SER A 131 2.73 -3.80 3.59
N PRO A 132 1.74 -4.63 3.22
CA PRO A 132 0.78 -4.29 2.17
C PRO A 132 0.03 -2.95 2.41
N ALA A 133 -0.04 -2.49 3.67
CA ALA A 133 -0.67 -1.22 4.01
C ALA A 133 0.04 -0.01 3.37
N LEU A 134 1.35 -0.11 3.13
CA LEU A 134 2.08 0.96 2.45
C LEU A 134 1.66 1.07 0.97
N PHE A 135 1.34 -0.04 0.31
CA PHE A 135 0.81 -0.03 -1.06
C PHE A 135 -0.53 0.70 -1.13
N ALA A 136 -1.40 0.48 -0.13
CA ALA A 136 -2.67 1.18 -0.04
C ALA A 136 -2.50 2.70 -0.03
N VAL A 137 -1.44 3.23 0.62
CA VAL A 137 -1.15 4.67 0.61
C VAL A 137 -0.87 5.20 -0.80
N PHE A 138 -0.19 4.42 -1.65
CA PHE A 138 0.06 4.78 -3.05
C PHE A 138 -1.16 4.58 -3.95
N ASP A 139 -2.12 3.76 -3.53
CA ASP A 139 -3.36 3.50 -4.25
C ASP A 139 -4.48 4.49 -3.86
N ILE A 140 -4.42 5.11 -2.67
CA ILE A 140 -5.38 6.14 -2.22
C ILE A 140 -5.61 7.27 -3.26
N PRO A 141 -4.57 7.86 -3.91
CA PRO A 141 -4.79 8.92 -4.88
C PRO A 141 -5.63 8.51 -6.10
N TRP A 142 -5.68 7.21 -6.41
CA TRP A 142 -6.42 6.67 -7.56
C TRP A 142 -7.90 6.44 -7.24
N THR A 143 -8.24 6.20 -5.96
CA THR A 143 -9.62 5.98 -5.52
C THR A 143 -10.58 7.09 -5.94
N PRO A 144 -10.31 8.39 -5.71
CA PRO A 144 -11.20 9.47 -6.17
C PRO A 144 -11.29 9.56 -7.70
N ILE A 145 -10.24 9.20 -8.43
CA ILE A 145 -10.24 9.19 -9.90
C ILE A 145 -11.21 8.12 -10.42
N PHE A 146 -11.15 6.90 -9.88
CA PHE A 146 -12.09 5.83 -10.23
C PHE A 146 -13.51 6.17 -9.81
N LEU A 147 -13.68 6.76 -8.64
CA LEU A 147 -14.99 7.20 -8.18
C LEU A 147 -15.60 8.25 -9.12
N LEU A 148 -14.79 9.22 -9.54
CA LEU A 148 -15.20 10.23 -10.51
C LEU A 148 -15.56 9.60 -11.86
N ALA A 149 -14.77 8.63 -12.33
CA ALA A 149 -15.09 7.89 -13.54
C ALA A 149 -16.47 7.19 -13.45
N ILE A 150 -16.76 6.54 -12.31
CA ILE A 150 -18.06 5.89 -12.08
C ILE A 150 -19.19 6.93 -12.11
N PHE A 151 -19.01 8.11 -11.52
CA PHE A 151 -20.00 9.19 -11.56
C PHE A 151 -20.27 9.70 -12.97
N VAL A 152 -19.23 9.79 -13.80
CA VAL A 152 -19.36 10.22 -15.21
C VAL A 152 -20.16 9.19 -16.02
N PHE A 153 -19.95 7.90 -15.78
CA PHE A 153 -20.70 6.84 -16.45
C PHE A 153 -22.15 6.77 -15.98
N HIS A 154 -22.39 6.78 -14.68
CA HIS A 154 -23.75 6.72 -14.13
C HIS A 154 -23.80 7.28 -12.70
N PRO A 155 -24.48 8.41 -12.46
CA PRO A 155 -24.51 9.07 -11.14
C PRO A 155 -24.98 8.17 -10.00
N TRP A 156 -26.01 7.35 -10.21
CA TRP A 156 -26.51 6.42 -9.18
C TRP A 156 -25.50 5.38 -8.76
N LEU A 157 -24.70 4.86 -9.70
CA LEU A 157 -23.62 3.93 -9.38
C LEU A 157 -22.53 4.63 -8.55
N GLY A 158 -22.25 5.90 -8.85
CA GLY A 158 -21.32 6.71 -8.06
C GLY A 158 -21.79 6.86 -6.60
N TYR A 159 -23.06 7.19 -6.38
CA TYR A 159 -23.63 7.26 -5.01
C TYR A 159 -23.55 5.91 -4.30
N MET A 160 -23.91 4.82 -4.98
CA MET A 160 -23.79 3.46 -4.40
C MET A 160 -22.35 3.12 -4.02
N ALA A 161 -21.38 3.48 -4.87
CA ALA A 161 -19.97 3.26 -4.58
C ALA A 161 -19.49 4.06 -3.35
N VAL A 162 -19.92 5.33 -3.21
CA VAL A 162 -19.61 6.16 -2.04
C VAL A 162 -20.21 5.58 -0.78
N ILE A 163 -21.50 5.23 -0.81
CA ILE A 163 -22.21 4.65 0.36
C ILE A 163 -21.57 3.32 0.76
N GLY A 164 -21.29 2.45 -0.20
CA GLY A 164 -20.62 1.17 0.04
C GLY A 164 -19.22 1.35 0.65
N GLY A 165 -18.41 2.24 0.08
CA GLY A 165 -17.09 2.57 0.60
C GLY A 165 -17.14 3.16 2.01
N ALA A 166 -18.05 4.10 2.27
CA ALA A 166 -18.26 4.69 3.60
C ALA A 166 -18.69 3.63 4.61
N THR A 167 -19.59 2.73 4.24
CA THR A 167 -20.04 1.62 5.09
C THR A 167 -18.87 0.70 5.48
N LEU A 168 -18.02 0.33 4.52
CA LEU A 168 -16.83 -0.48 4.79
C LEU A 168 -15.86 0.22 5.75
N ILE A 169 -15.64 1.52 5.59
CA ILE A 169 -14.80 2.31 6.50
C ILE A 169 -15.39 2.30 7.91
N VAL A 170 -16.69 2.56 8.06
CA VAL A 170 -17.37 2.55 9.35
C VAL A 170 -17.25 1.18 10.03
N ILE A 171 -17.52 0.10 9.31
CA ILE A 171 -17.38 -1.27 9.85
C ILE A 171 -15.95 -1.55 10.29
N THR A 172 -14.96 -1.14 9.49
CA THR A 172 -13.54 -1.34 9.80
C THR A 172 -13.13 -0.59 11.07
N VAL A 173 -13.55 0.67 11.19
CA VAL A 173 -13.28 1.50 12.38
C VAL A 173 -13.97 0.92 13.62
N LEU A 174 -15.23 0.53 13.51
CA LEU A 174 -15.97 -0.12 14.61
C LEU A 174 -15.27 -1.41 15.06
N ASN A 175 -14.88 -2.25 14.12
CA ASN A 175 -14.17 -3.49 14.42
C ASN A 175 -12.84 -3.22 15.14
N GLN A 176 -12.07 -2.23 14.69
CA GLN A 176 -10.82 -1.83 15.36
C GLN A 176 -11.05 -1.33 16.79
N VAL A 177 -12.09 -0.51 17.00
CA VAL A 177 -12.41 0.04 18.33
C VAL A 177 -12.86 -1.06 19.29
N LEU A 178 -13.71 -1.96 18.81
CA LEU A 178 -14.22 -3.09 19.60
C LEU A 178 -13.10 -4.08 19.95
N THR A 179 -12.25 -4.41 18.99
CA THR A 179 -11.13 -5.35 19.20
C THR A 179 -10.08 -4.78 20.14
N LYS A 180 -9.77 -3.48 20.06
CA LYS A 180 -8.82 -2.85 21.01
C LYS A 180 -9.33 -2.89 22.44
N ARG A 181 -10.64 -2.73 22.69
CA ARG A 181 -11.21 -2.83 24.04
C ARG A 181 -11.05 -4.23 24.63
N SER A 182 -11.35 -5.27 23.84
CA SER A 182 -11.22 -6.66 24.30
C SER A 182 -9.78 -7.08 24.63
N VAL A 183 -8.78 -6.53 23.92
CA VAL A 183 -7.36 -6.80 24.20
C VAL A 183 -6.86 -6.06 25.44
N MET A 184 -7.41 -4.88 25.77
CA MET A 184 -7.06 -4.16 26.99
C MET A 184 -7.68 -4.75 28.26
N GLU A 185 -8.82 -5.43 28.14
CA GLU A 185 -9.48 -6.11 29.28
C GLU A 185 -8.88 -7.49 29.59
N ALA A 186 -8.08 -8.03 28.67
CA ALA A 186 -7.45 -9.35 28.81
C ALA A 186 -5.99 -9.30 29.32
N ASN A 187 -5.40 -8.10 29.55
CA ASN A 187 -4.07 -7.87 30.11
C ASN A 187 -4.17 -7.13 31.45
#